data_84bc0a777653a2e65eaaac066111cc2d
#
_entry.id   84bc0a777653a2e65eaaac066111cc2d
#
_cell.length_a   1.000
_cell.length_b   1.000
_cell.length_c   1.000
_cell.angle_alpha   90.00
_cell.angle_beta   90.00
_cell.angle_gamma   90.00
#
_symmetry.space_group_name_H-M   'P 1'
#
loop_
_entity.id
_entity.type
_entity.pdbx_description
1 polymer ?
#
loop_
_entity_poly.entity_id
_entity_poly.type
_entity_poly.pdbx_seq_one_letter_code
_entity_poly.pdbx_strand_id
1 'polypeptide(L)'
;MEGYTFEDMWLDLKNGYQIYYTYVRNRYVLFKTAKNCYTQKLLSDDPKNPQPRMTMLTLKKVKEMFPYMEEIEYRLGISELDS
;
A
#
# COMPACT_ATOMS: atom_id res chain seq x y z
N MET A 1 4.76 12.61 -3.89
CA MET A 1 5.04 13.19 -2.57
C MET A 1 6.54 13.44 -2.47
N GLU A 2 6.86 14.71 -2.28
CA GLU A 2 8.27 15.09 -2.21
C GLU A 2 8.88 14.65 -0.90
N GLY A 3 10.04 14.04 -0.97
CA GLY A 3 10.72 13.58 0.23
C GLY A 3 10.35 12.20 0.71
N TYR A 4 9.27 11.62 0.22
CA TYR A 4 8.87 10.26 0.59
C TYR A 4 9.41 9.28 -0.45
N THR A 5 10.32 8.41 -0.02
CA THR A 5 10.99 7.48 -0.92
C THR A 5 10.44 6.07 -0.74
N PHE A 6 10.80 5.17 -1.65
CA PHE A 6 10.41 3.77 -1.52
C PHE A 6 10.99 3.17 -0.23
N GLU A 7 12.19 3.57 0.14
CA GLU A 7 12.79 3.07 1.38
C GLU A 7 11.97 3.48 2.59
N ASP A 8 11.45 4.72 2.58
CA ASP A 8 10.59 5.19 3.66
C ASP A 8 9.32 4.35 3.74
N MET A 9 8.73 4.05 2.59
CA MET A 9 7.54 3.20 2.54
C MET A 9 7.84 1.80 3.05
N TRP A 10 8.96 1.23 2.63
CA TRP A 10 9.37 -0.10 3.05
C TRP A 10 9.54 -0.18 4.57
N LEU A 11 10.17 0.84 5.16
CA LEU A 11 10.36 0.90 6.60
C LEU A 11 9.02 1.04 7.32
N ASP A 12 8.12 1.87 6.80
CA ASP A 12 6.80 2.03 7.38
C ASP A 12 6.04 0.71 7.37
N LEU A 13 6.06 0.00 6.26
CA LEU A 13 5.41 -1.30 6.15
C LEU A 13 6.02 -2.31 7.12
N LYS A 14 7.34 -2.30 7.23
CA LYS A 14 8.05 -3.18 8.14
C LYS A 14 7.67 -2.91 9.60
N ASN A 15 7.37 -1.66 9.91
CA ASN A 15 7.01 -1.25 11.26
C ASN A 15 5.50 -1.38 11.55
N GLY A 16 4.74 -1.91 10.61
CA GLY A 16 3.34 -2.20 10.83
C GLY A 16 2.38 -1.11 10.38
N TYR A 17 2.85 -0.07 9.72
CA TYR A 17 1.97 0.96 9.20
C TYR A 17 1.21 0.46 7.98
N GLN A 18 0.00 0.96 7.82
CA GLN A 18 -0.78 0.74 6.62
C GLN A 18 -0.61 1.96 5.73
N ILE A 19 -0.30 1.72 4.47
CA ILE A 19 -0.03 2.80 3.51
C ILE A 19 -1.21 2.93 2.56
N TYR A 20 -1.82 4.11 2.55
CA TYR A 20 -2.94 4.42 1.66
C TYR A 20 -2.42 5.19 0.46
N TYR A 21 -2.87 4.84 -0.72
CA TYR A 21 -2.42 5.49 -1.95
C TYR A 21 -3.43 5.32 -3.07
N THR A 22 -3.30 6.16 -4.08
CA THR A 22 -4.08 6.05 -5.30
C THR A 22 -3.18 5.49 -6.40
N TYR A 23 -3.66 4.49 -7.09
CA TYR A 23 -2.92 3.85 -8.17
C TYR A 23 -3.90 3.48 -9.28
N VAL A 24 -3.65 3.98 -10.50
CA VAL A 24 -4.49 3.74 -11.66
C VAL A 24 -5.97 4.00 -11.33
N ARG A 25 -6.23 5.20 -10.80
CA ARG A 25 -7.57 5.71 -10.49
C ARG A 25 -8.31 4.98 -9.37
N ASN A 26 -7.65 4.04 -8.71
CA ASN A 26 -8.25 3.30 -7.60
C ASN A 26 -7.53 3.61 -6.31
N ARG A 27 -8.28 3.63 -5.21
CA ARG A 27 -7.71 3.86 -3.90
C ARG A 27 -7.45 2.52 -3.22
N TYR A 28 -6.26 2.36 -2.67
CA TYR A 28 -5.84 1.11 -2.05
C TYR A 28 -5.21 1.36 -0.70
N VAL A 29 -5.16 0.30 0.10
CA VAL A 29 -4.32 0.26 1.28
C VAL A 29 -3.38 -0.93 1.15
N LEU A 30 -2.11 -0.71 1.51
CA LEU A 30 -1.08 -1.73 1.43
C LEU A 30 -0.56 -1.99 2.83
N PHE A 31 -0.39 -3.26 3.19
CA PHE A 31 0.17 -3.63 4.48
C PHE A 31 0.93 -4.94 4.36
N LYS A 32 1.87 -5.14 5.29
CA LYS A 32 2.70 -6.33 5.29
C LYS A 32 1.97 -7.46 5.99
N THR A 33 1.86 -8.61 5.34
CA THR A 33 1.18 -9.78 5.89
C THR A 33 2.15 -10.87 6.31
N ALA A 34 3.33 -10.92 5.70
CA ALA A 34 4.35 -11.90 6.03
C ALA A 34 5.70 -11.41 5.51
N LYS A 35 6.76 -12.15 5.80
CA LYS A 35 8.07 -11.79 5.30
C LYS A 35 8.04 -11.74 3.77
N ASN A 36 8.44 -10.59 3.22
CA ASN A 36 8.47 -10.37 1.78
C ASN A 36 7.11 -10.59 1.09
N CYS A 37 6.04 -10.39 1.85
CA CYS A 37 4.69 -10.59 1.34
C CYS A 37 3.81 -9.44 1.80
N TYR A 38 3.14 -8.79 0.85
CA TYR A 38 2.31 -7.61 1.12
C TYR A 38 0.94 -7.81 0.52
N THR A 39 -0.08 -7.24 1.16
CA THR A 39 -1.44 -7.31 0.65
C THR A 39 -1.91 -5.92 0.27
N GLN A 40 -2.42 -5.78 -0.94
CA GLN A 40 -3.04 -4.58 -1.44
C GLN A 40 -4.56 -4.79 -1.42
N LYS A 41 -5.25 -3.97 -0.65
CA LYS A 41 -6.71 -4.05 -0.54
C LYS A 41 -7.34 -2.87 -1.24
N LEU A 42 -8.33 -3.16 -2.09
CA LEU A 42 -9.05 -2.14 -2.83
C LEU A 42 -10.03 -1.41 -1.91
N LEU A 43 -9.97 -0.09 -1.90
CA LEU A 43 -10.87 0.75 -1.11
C LEU A 43 -11.92 1.41 -1.98
N SER A 44 -11.55 1.79 -3.22
CA SER A 44 -12.48 2.35 -4.18
C SER A 44 -12.17 1.75 -5.53
N ASP A 45 -13.16 1.68 -6.40
CA ASP A 45 -13.05 0.97 -7.67
C ASP A 45 -13.52 1.86 -8.81
N ASP A 46 -12.75 1.87 -9.89
CA ASP A 46 -13.13 2.55 -11.13
C ASP A 46 -14.07 1.61 -11.90
N PRO A 47 -15.32 1.99 -12.14
CA PRO A 47 -16.26 1.12 -12.86
C PRO A 47 -15.78 0.69 -14.23
N LYS A 48 -14.93 1.50 -14.86
CA LYS A 48 -14.41 1.18 -16.20
C LYS A 48 -13.22 0.22 -16.15
N ASN A 49 -12.62 0.06 -14.98
CA ASN A 49 -11.42 -0.75 -14.82
C ASN A 49 -11.43 -1.43 -13.46
N PRO A 50 -12.36 -2.37 -13.25
CA PRO A 50 -12.49 -3.04 -11.95
C PRO A 50 -11.24 -3.84 -11.60
N GLN A 51 -10.89 -3.84 -10.33
CA GLN A 51 -9.70 -4.51 -9.82
C GLN A 51 -10.10 -5.55 -8.77
N PRO A 52 -9.26 -6.57 -8.56
CA PRO A 52 -9.52 -7.52 -7.47
C PRO A 52 -9.54 -6.80 -6.13
N ARG A 53 -10.38 -7.24 -5.23
CA ARG A 53 -10.49 -6.60 -3.92
C ARG A 53 -9.23 -6.75 -3.09
N MET A 54 -8.53 -7.85 -3.21
CA MET A 54 -7.27 -8.08 -2.51
C MET A 54 -6.27 -8.72 -3.45
N THR A 55 -5.04 -8.26 -3.38
CA THR A 55 -3.96 -8.77 -4.22
C THR A 55 -2.71 -8.94 -3.37
N MET A 56 -2.05 -10.08 -3.52
CA MET A 56 -0.78 -10.34 -2.83
C MET A 56 0.35 -9.83 -3.71
N LEU A 57 1.23 -9.05 -3.11
CA LEU A 57 2.36 -8.44 -3.82
C LEU A 57 3.68 -8.82 -3.16
N THR A 58 4.72 -8.91 -3.98
CA THR A 58 6.09 -9.03 -3.48
C THR A 58 6.66 -7.63 -3.31
N LEU A 59 7.76 -7.53 -2.57
CA LEU A 59 8.44 -6.25 -2.41
C LEU A 59 8.87 -5.69 -3.77
N LYS A 60 9.33 -6.55 -4.66
CA LYS A 60 9.73 -6.14 -6.01
C LYS A 60 8.58 -5.47 -6.75
N LYS A 61 7.40 -6.06 -6.65
CA LYS A 61 6.22 -5.51 -7.32
C LYS A 61 5.82 -4.16 -6.72
N VAL A 62 5.86 -4.05 -5.40
CA VAL A 62 5.57 -2.80 -4.72
C VAL A 62 6.53 -1.72 -5.18
N LYS A 63 7.81 -2.06 -5.31
CA LYS A 63 8.83 -1.13 -5.77
C LYS A 63 8.56 -0.65 -7.20
N GLU A 64 8.10 -1.57 -8.06
CA GLU A 64 7.76 -1.22 -9.44
C GLU A 64 6.56 -0.28 -9.52
N MET A 65 5.62 -0.43 -8.59
CA MET A 65 4.41 0.39 -8.56
C MET A 65 4.65 1.77 -7.93
N PHE A 66 5.64 1.87 -7.06
CA PHE A 66 5.85 3.07 -6.26
C PHE A 66 5.89 4.38 -7.06
N PRO A 67 6.61 4.47 -8.19
CA PRO A 67 6.68 5.73 -8.96
C PRO A 67 5.33 6.19 -9.49
N TYR A 68 4.36 5.30 -9.56
CA TYR A 68 3.03 5.61 -10.11
C TYR A 68 1.98 5.80 -9.04
N MET A 69 2.36 5.64 -7.77
CA MET A 69 1.43 5.86 -6.66
C MET A 69 1.27 7.34 -6.40
N GLU A 70 0.05 7.75 -6.12
CA GLU A 70 -0.29 9.14 -5.85
C GLU A 70 -1.02 9.25 -4.51
N GLU A 71 -1.01 10.45 -3.94
CA GLU A 71 -1.73 10.74 -2.70
C GLU A 71 -1.41 9.71 -1.61
N ILE A 72 -0.11 9.49 -1.40
CA ILE A 72 0.35 8.49 -0.43
C ILE A 72 0.18 9.01 1.00
N GLU A 73 -0.50 8.22 1.82
CA GLU A 73 -0.70 8.50 3.24
C GLU A 73 -0.44 7.24 4.02
N TYR A 74 0.08 7.36 5.22
CA TYR A 74 0.26 6.19 6.07
C TYR A 74 -0.52 6.33 7.36
N ARG A 75 -0.85 5.19 7.95
CA ARG A 75 -1.61 5.11 9.19
C ARG A 75 -0.93 4.12 10.12
N LEU A 76 -1.31 4.17 11.38
CA LEU A 76 -0.83 3.18 12.34
C LEU A 76 -1.34 1.80 11.93
N GLY A 77 -0.54 0.79 12.22
CA GLY A 77 -0.95 -0.58 11.94
C GLY A 77 -2.08 -1.03 12.86
N ILE A 78 -2.68 -2.16 12.51
CA ILE A 78 -3.80 -2.70 13.26
C ILE A 78 -3.42 -2.97 14.71
N SER A 79 -2.21 -3.46 14.94
CA SER A 79 -1.75 -3.75 16.31
C SER A 79 -1.73 -2.50 17.19
N GLU A 80 -1.54 -1.35 16.60
CA GLU A 80 -1.55 -0.09 17.34
C GLU A 80 -2.97 0.28 17.78
N LEU A 81 -3.95 -0.10 16.97
CA LEU A 81 -5.34 0.22 17.26
C LEU A 81 -5.91 -0.64 18.38
N ASP A 82 -5.34 -1.82 18.59
CA ASP A 82 -5.81 -2.75 19.60
C ASP A 82 -5.25 -2.47 21.00
N SER A 83 -4.28 -1.61 21.09
CA SER A 83 -3.61 -1.34 22.35
C SER A 83 -4.19 -0.17 23.12
#